data_80d70f7737c8fc4cf85e249c01c42399
#
_entry.id   80d70f7737c8fc4cf85e249c01c42399
#
_cell.length_a   1.000
_cell.length_b   1.000
_cell.length_c   1.000
_cell.angle_alpha   90.00
_cell.angle_beta   90.00
_cell.angle_gamma   90.00
#
_symmetry.space_group_name_H-M   'P 1'
#
loop_
_entity.id
_entity.type
_entity.pdbx_description
1 polymer ?
#
loop_
_entity_poly.entity_id
_entity_poly.type
_entity_poly.pdbx_seq_one_letter_code
_entity_poly.pdbx_strand_id
1 'polypeptide(L)'
;MIRRHCLMLSSAIVLSIALPAIASSTTPKDQLVLAITMSSMRGLDPHEINQLESAEVVANLYERLIALPAENIAEPKPGLAESWTVSADGKTFTFKIRSGVKFHSGNPLTAKDVEWSLRRLVKLGLAPSTDLRQWGFTAENVEKLIRATDSSTVVVETPEVWNANLILFTLGSFSTSILDSKFLAEKDKGGDMGREYLQTADAGSGPYSLRSWRANELLIADAFKDYWQGEPKMRRVLVRHIPESSAQRLQLEGGDVDVATRLSSTDLAALETGGEIKIQKTPGFGYYYIALNQKDPILSNQKVREAFRYLVDYEGLSSTVMKYYGIKQQTIIPPGLPGALDKNPYKLDVDKAKQLLTEAGYPNGFSKVYYATPVTPEYEVAQSLQANAAKAGIKLDLQGGDHIGKFRNREFEIFSARSGERLPDPHAILQSYATNANNSDEAKLTGLNAWRTAWAVPKEIQDMVTAAAHETDQSKRADLYMKISEAYLASSPPLVTSFQRTDAKAVSSRVKGYLGHSTWLTRWDTVTKD
;
A
#
# COMPACT_ATOMS: atom_id res chain seq x y z
N MET A 1 -67.68 65.78 -30.97
CA MET A 1 -66.77 65.24 -29.92
C MET A 1 -66.41 63.85 -30.31
N ILE A 2 -65.22 63.65 -30.96
CA ILE A 2 -64.77 62.38 -31.46
C ILE A 2 -63.55 61.95 -30.60
N ARG A 3 -63.71 60.85 -29.87
CA ARG A 3 -62.59 60.24 -29.11
C ARG A 3 -61.84 59.26 -30.07
N ARG A 4 -60.55 59.54 -30.32
CA ARG A 4 -59.64 58.64 -30.98
C ARG A 4 -59.02 57.68 -29.97
N HIS A 5 -59.16 56.37 -30.18
CA HIS A 5 -58.45 55.32 -29.46
C HIS A 5 -57.15 55.04 -30.17
N CYS A 6 -56.01 55.24 -29.47
CA CYS A 6 -54.69 54.73 -29.91
C CYS A 6 -54.48 53.31 -29.35
N LEU A 7 -54.40 52.34 -30.25
CA LEU A 7 -53.90 51.01 -29.91
C LEU A 7 -52.37 51.06 -29.90
N MET A 8 -51.74 50.79 -28.74
CA MET A 8 -50.33 50.54 -28.63
C MET A 8 -50.10 49.03 -28.83
N LEU A 9 -49.45 48.63 -29.91
CA LEU A 9 -48.87 47.26 -30.06
C LEU A 9 -47.57 47.20 -29.27
N SER A 10 -47.57 46.42 -28.16
CA SER A 10 -46.35 46.09 -27.41
C SER A 10 -45.70 44.85 -28.05
N SER A 11 -44.63 45.04 -28.82
CA SER A 11 -43.76 43.96 -29.30
C SER A 11 -42.87 43.43 -28.16
N ALA A 12 -43.18 42.24 -27.64
CA ALA A 12 -42.32 41.55 -26.70
C ALA A 12 -41.12 40.93 -27.46
N ILE A 13 -39.93 41.51 -27.26
CA ILE A 13 -38.67 40.91 -27.73
C ILE A 13 -38.29 39.79 -26.74
N VAL A 14 -38.45 38.53 -27.16
CA VAL A 14 -37.93 37.39 -26.41
C VAL A 14 -36.42 37.33 -26.64
N LEU A 15 -35.67 37.79 -25.66
CA LEU A 15 -34.21 37.67 -25.64
C LEU A 15 -33.88 36.21 -25.28
N SER A 16 -33.59 35.35 -26.24
CA SER A 16 -33.08 34.00 -26.05
C SER A 16 -31.66 34.11 -25.53
N ILE A 17 -31.47 33.98 -24.21
CA ILE A 17 -30.17 33.81 -23.61
C ILE A 17 -29.70 32.39 -23.96
N ALA A 18 -28.88 32.26 -25.00
CA ALA A 18 -28.14 31.04 -25.28
C ALA A 18 -27.10 30.89 -24.12
N LEU A 19 -27.39 30.02 -23.15
CA LEU A 19 -26.39 29.57 -22.22
C LEU A 19 -25.26 28.93 -23.03
N PRO A 20 -23.99 29.35 -22.87
CA PRO A 20 -22.89 28.67 -23.53
C PRO A 20 -22.92 27.22 -23.06
N ALA A 21 -23.05 26.27 -23.96
CA ALA A 21 -22.77 24.87 -23.67
C ALA A 21 -21.36 24.83 -23.08
N ILE A 22 -21.24 24.45 -21.84
CA ILE A 22 -19.93 24.17 -21.22
C ILE A 22 -19.41 23.00 -22.06
N ALA A 23 -18.51 23.30 -23.00
CA ALA A 23 -17.80 22.28 -23.74
C ALA A 23 -17.08 21.42 -22.68
N SER A 24 -17.48 20.17 -22.51
CA SER A 24 -16.78 19.20 -21.69
C SER A 24 -15.34 19.17 -22.20
N SER A 25 -14.41 19.76 -21.45
CA SER A 25 -13.01 19.79 -21.81
C SER A 25 -12.44 18.43 -21.45
N THR A 26 -12.46 17.51 -22.40
CA THR A 26 -11.79 16.22 -22.21
C THR A 26 -10.28 16.43 -22.14
N THR A 27 -9.61 15.76 -21.21
CA THR A 27 -8.15 15.78 -21.10
C THR A 27 -7.48 15.39 -22.44
N PRO A 28 -6.34 16.03 -22.82
CA PRO A 28 -5.64 15.72 -24.07
C PRO A 28 -5.28 14.25 -24.22
N LYS A 29 -5.31 13.74 -25.46
CA LYS A 29 -5.04 12.32 -25.75
C LYS A 29 -3.62 11.86 -25.40
N ASP A 30 -2.66 12.77 -25.36
CA ASP A 30 -1.26 12.52 -25.04
C ASP A 30 -0.91 12.83 -23.58
N GLN A 31 -1.93 13.06 -22.74
CA GLN A 31 -1.74 13.37 -21.31
C GLN A 31 -2.61 12.46 -20.44
N LEU A 32 -2.03 11.97 -19.36
CA LEU A 32 -2.76 11.26 -18.31
C LEU A 32 -2.94 12.19 -17.11
N VAL A 33 -4.17 12.37 -16.65
CA VAL A 33 -4.51 13.23 -15.51
C VAL A 33 -5.08 12.39 -14.37
N LEU A 34 -4.35 12.36 -13.25
CA LEU A 34 -4.70 11.62 -12.04
C LEU A 34 -5.23 12.59 -10.96
N ALA A 35 -6.34 12.26 -10.33
CA ALA A 35 -6.81 12.94 -9.12
C ALA A 35 -6.42 12.10 -7.89
N ILE A 36 -5.62 12.67 -7.00
CA ILE A 36 -5.19 12.03 -5.76
C ILE A 36 -5.24 13.00 -4.58
N THR A 37 -5.20 12.47 -3.36
CA THR A 37 -4.99 13.27 -2.15
C THR A 37 -3.50 13.30 -1.83
N MET A 38 -2.83 14.44 -2.05
CA MET A 38 -1.38 14.59 -1.83
C MET A 38 -0.99 14.90 -0.38
N SER A 39 -1.94 15.10 0.53
CA SER A 39 -1.68 15.59 1.90
C SER A 39 -0.71 14.72 2.71
N SER A 40 -0.57 13.44 2.34
CA SER A 40 0.37 12.51 2.97
C SER A 40 1.77 12.50 2.34
N MET A 41 1.93 13.06 1.13
CA MET A 41 3.21 13.04 0.41
C MET A 41 4.23 13.95 1.12
N ARG A 42 5.37 13.37 1.51
CA ARG A 42 6.43 14.07 2.25
C ARG A 42 7.67 14.37 1.41
N GLY A 43 7.85 13.67 0.31
CA GLY A 43 9.00 13.75 -0.57
C GLY A 43 8.92 12.74 -1.70
N LEU A 44 9.98 12.72 -2.52
CA LEU A 44 10.12 11.80 -3.66
C LEU A 44 11.40 10.95 -3.57
N ASP A 45 12.14 11.04 -2.45
CA ASP A 45 13.28 10.14 -2.19
C ASP A 45 12.77 8.71 -1.93
N PRO A 46 13.04 7.73 -2.81
CA PRO A 46 12.57 6.35 -2.62
C PRO A 46 13.11 5.70 -1.36
N HIS A 47 14.22 6.17 -0.84
CA HIS A 47 14.86 5.65 0.37
C HIS A 47 14.35 6.32 1.67
N GLU A 48 13.39 7.25 1.55
CA GLU A 48 12.78 7.94 2.70
C GLU A 48 11.26 7.75 2.77
N ILE A 49 10.58 7.69 1.61
CA ILE A 49 9.12 7.64 1.57
C ILE A 49 8.56 6.28 2.02
N ASN A 50 7.38 6.32 2.63
CA ASN A 50 6.59 5.14 2.97
C ASN A 50 5.08 5.34 2.70
N GLN A 51 4.71 6.43 2.02
CA GLN A 51 3.33 6.76 1.66
C GLN A 51 2.98 6.18 0.30
N LEU A 52 1.75 5.68 0.16
CA LEU A 52 1.25 5.05 -1.06
C LEU A 52 1.22 6.00 -2.26
N GLU A 53 0.82 7.24 -2.02
CA GLU A 53 0.73 8.29 -3.03
C GLU A 53 2.10 8.61 -3.63
N SER A 54 3.13 8.68 -2.79
CA SER A 54 4.51 8.84 -3.24
C SER A 54 5.05 7.60 -3.96
N ALA A 55 4.66 6.40 -3.51
CA ALA A 55 5.14 5.14 -4.10
C ALA A 55 4.74 4.99 -5.57
N GLU A 56 3.49 5.35 -5.95
CA GLU A 56 3.06 5.30 -7.36
C GLU A 56 3.85 6.29 -8.23
N VAL A 57 4.13 7.50 -7.72
CA VAL A 57 4.97 8.48 -8.44
C VAL A 57 6.39 7.95 -8.60
N VAL A 58 7.02 7.49 -7.51
CA VAL A 58 8.38 6.96 -7.50
C VAL A 58 8.51 5.72 -8.40
N ALA A 59 7.50 4.87 -8.47
CA ALA A 59 7.49 3.71 -9.37
C ALA A 59 7.68 4.08 -10.85
N ASN A 60 7.34 5.32 -11.22
CA ASN A 60 7.42 5.84 -12.58
C ASN A 60 8.63 6.76 -12.83
N LEU A 61 9.23 7.31 -11.76
CA LEU A 61 10.47 8.10 -11.86
C LEU A 61 11.73 7.23 -11.77
N TYR A 62 11.66 6.06 -11.12
CA TYR A 62 12.82 5.21 -10.84
C TYR A 62 12.61 3.79 -11.33
N GLU A 63 13.71 3.10 -11.56
CA GLU A 63 13.76 1.66 -11.87
C GLU A 63 14.39 0.86 -10.74
N ARG A 64 14.14 -0.45 -10.74
CA ARG A 64 14.63 -1.44 -9.76
C ARG A 64 15.36 -2.57 -10.45
N LEU A 65 16.14 -3.35 -9.70
CA LEU A 65 16.82 -4.53 -10.26
C LEU A 65 15.84 -5.55 -10.80
N ILE A 66 14.77 -5.79 -10.03
CA ILE A 66 13.74 -6.80 -10.33
C ILE A 66 12.43 -6.08 -10.66
N ALA A 67 11.76 -6.53 -11.70
CA ALA A 67 10.41 -6.12 -12.02
C ALA A 67 9.40 -7.09 -11.37
N LEU A 68 8.32 -6.54 -10.83
CA LEU A 68 7.18 -7.30 -10.30
C LEU A 68 5.95 -6.91 -11.15
N PRO A 69 5.62 -7.67 -12.22
CA PRO A 69 4.51 -7.32 -13.11
C PRO A 69 3.15 -7.39 -12.39
N ALA A 70 2.24 -6.44 -12.67
CA ALA A 70 0.91 -6.39 -12.06
C ALA A 70 0.07 -7.64 -12.36
N GLU A 71 0.28 -8.25 -13.53
CA GLU A 71 -0.44 -9.44 -13.99
C GLU A 71 -0.02 -10.73 -13.26
N ASN A 72 1.25 -10.80 -12.81
CA ASN A 72 1.78 -11.94 -12.06
C ASN A 72 2.90 -11.48 -11.11
N ILE A 73 2.52 -10.87 -10.02
CA ILE A 73 3.44 -10.30 -9.03
C ILE A 73 4.26 -11.37 -8.28
N ALA A 74 3.77 -12.62 -8.25
CA ALA A 74 4.46 -13.73 -7.57
C ALA A 74 5.68 -14.24 -8.35
N GLU A 75 5.89 -13.77 -9.58
CA GLU A 75 6.99 -14.19 -10.44
C GLU A 75 7.93 -13.01 -10.74
N PRO A 76 9.07 -12.89 -10.02
CA PRO A 76 10.06 -11.87 -10.29
C PRO A 76 10.58 -11.94 -11.74
N LYS A 77 10.64 -10.81 -12.42
CA LYS A 77 11.10 -10.68 -13.80
C LYS A 77 12.33 -9.78 -13.90
N PRO A 78 13.12 -9.88 -14.99
CA PRO A 78 14.19 -8.92 -15.26
C PRO A 78 13.70 -7.47 -15.28
N GLY A 79 14.37 -6.61 -14.50
CA GLY A 79 14.26 -5.16 -14.53
C GLY A 79 15.57 -4.55 -15.04
N LEU A 80 16.25 -3.72 -14.22
CA LEU A 80 17.60 -3.25 -14.52
C LEU A 80 18.63 -4.42 -14.52
N ALA A 81 18.38 -5.47 -13.74
CA ALA A 81 19.09 -6.74 -13.92
C ALA A 81 18.47 -7.50 -15.10
N GLU A 82 19.26 -7.76 -16.15
CA GLU A 82 18.80 -8.58 -17.28
C GLU A 82 18.77 -10.07 -16.94
N SER A 83 19.56 -10.49 -15.95
CA SER A 83 19.60 -11.86 -15.42
C SER A 83 20.24 -11.88 -14.04
N TRP A 84 20.05 -12.97 -13.31
CA TRP A 84 20.72 -13.23 -12.04
C TRP A 84 20.97 -14.73 -11.83
N THR A 85 21.92 -15.02 -10.96
CA THR A 85 22.18 -16.37 -10.45
C THR A 85 22.24 -16.34 -8.93
N VAL A 86 21.91 -17.47 -8.31
CA VAL A 86 22.04 -17.68 -6.87
C VAL A 86 23.07 -18.78 -6.66
N SER A 87 24.02 -18.57 -5.76
CA SER A 87 25.05 -19.58 -5.44
C SER A 87 24.44 -20.85 -4.83
N ALA A 88 25.17 -21.96 -4.90
CA ALA A 88 24.69 -23.25 -4.40
C ALA A 88 24.40 -23.22 -2.88
N ASP A 89 25.09 -22.37 -2.13
CA ASP A 89 24.84 -22.16 -0.70
C ASP A 89 23.67 -21.22 -0.39
N GLY A 90 23.02 -20.65 -1.42
CA GLY A 90 21.84 -19.79 -1.30
C GLY A 90 22.10 -18.38 -0.78
N LYS A 91 23.37 -17.97 -0.58
CA LYS A 91 23.71 -16.69 0.06
C LYS A 91 24.10 -15.60 -0.91
N THR A 92 24.64 -15.94 -2.09
CA THR A 92 25.19 -14.98 -3.02
C THR A 92 24.32 -14.84 -4.25
N PHE A 93 23.81 -13.64 -4.48
CA PHE A 93 23.06 -13.26 -5.65
C PHE A 93 23.96 -12.44 -6.57
N THR A 94 24.17 -12.90 -7.81
CA THR A 94 24.97 -12.19 -8.81
C THR A 94 24.05 -11.68 -9.91
N PHE A 95 23.95 -10.36 -10.06
CA PHE A 95 23.10 -9.69 -11.02
C PHE A 95 23.91 -9.14 -12.18
N LYS A 96 23.47 -9.42 -13.42
CA LYS A 96 23.99 -8.79 -14.62
C LYS A 96 23.15 -7.54 -14.92
N ILE A 97 23.78 -6.39 -14.91
CA ILE A 97 23.11 -5.10 -15.11
C ILE A 97 23.01 -4.79 -16.60
N ARG A 98 21.83 -4.37 -17.02
CA ARG A 98 21.51 -4.01 -18.41
C ARG A 98 22.39 -2.87 -18.90
N SER A 99 22.93 -3.02 -20.10
CA SER A 99 23.72 -1.96 -20.76
C SER A 99 22.80 -0.95 -21.47
N GLY A 100 23.29 0.27 -21.68
CA GLY A 100 22.62 1.31 -22.46
C GLY A 100 21.48 2.03 -21.74
N VAL A 101 21.19 1.71 -20.49
CA VAL A 101 20.22 2.46 -19.66
C VAL A 101 20.81 3.81 -19.29
N LYS A 102 20.01 4.88 -19.42
CA LYS A 102 20.38 6.23 -19.02
C LYS A 102 19.49 6.71 -17.86
N PHE A 103 20.09 7.50 -16.99
CA PHE A 103 19.35 8.32 -16.04
C PHE A 103 18.73 9.57 -16.71
N HIS A 104 17.79 10.23 -16.06
CA HIS A 104 17.18 11.49 -16.51
C HIS A 104 18.20 12.61 -16.67
N SER A 105 19.31 12.57 -15.95
CA SER A 105 20.47 13.47 -16.09
C SER A 105 21.23 13.30 -17.41
N GLY A 106 21.03 12.14 -18.11
CA GLY A 106 21.81 11.71 -19.26
C GLY A 106 23.02 10.82 -18.91
N ASN A 107 23.37 10.66 -17.64
CA ASN A 107 24.44 9.76 -17.21
C ASN A 107 24.07 8.30 -17.54
N PRO A 108 25.05 7.45 -17.94
CA PRO A 108 24.81 6.00 -18.09
C PRO A 108 24.63 5.35 -16.71
N LEU A 109 23.66 4.44 -16.61
CA LEU A 109 23.47 3.60 -15.43
C LEU A 109 24.46 2.44 -15.45
N THR A 110 25.13 2.19 -14.32
CA THR A 110 26.13 1.14 -14.15
C THR A 110 25.90 0.34 -12.86
N ALA A 111 26.64 -0.74 -12.70
CA ALA A 111 26.65 -1.52 -11.46
C ALA A 111 27.07 -0.70 -10.23
N LYS A 112 27.85 0.38 -10.41
CA LYS A 112 28.25 1.28 -9.33
C LYS A 112 27.07 2.08 -8.77
N ASP A 113 26.12 2.45 -9.61
CA ASP A 113 24.91 3.14 -9.17
C ASP A 113 24.02 2.23 -8.35
N VAL A 114 23.94 0.95 -8.74
CA VAL A 114 23.22 -0.09 -7.98
C VAL A 114 23.86 -0.31 -6.61
N GLU A 115 25.18 -0.53 -6.57
CA GLU A 115 25.95 -0.68 -5.33
C GLU A 115 25.71 0.52 -4.40
N TRP A 116 25.85 1.73 -4.91
CA TRP A 116 25.69 2.96 -4.15
C TRP A 116 24.27 3.13 -3.61
N SER A 117 23.26 2.88 -4.45
CA SER A 117 21.85 3.07 -4.09
C SER A 117 21.42 2.11 -2.98
N LEU A 118 21.75 0.82 -3.09
CA LEU A 118 21.40 -0.17 -2.07
C LEU A 118 22.15 0.09 -0.75
N ARG A 119 23.42 0.50 -0.82
CA ARG A 119 24.19 0.92 0.37
C ARG A 119 23.62 2.18 1.00
N ARG A 120 23.21 3.18 0.19
CA ARG A 120 22.57 4.40 0.65
C ARG A 120 21.29 4.10 1.44
N LEU A 121 20.43 3.23 0.93
CA LEU A 121 19.19 2.82 1.61
C LEU A 121 19.48 2.30 3.03
N VAL A 122 20.47 1.41 3.17
CA VAL A 122 20.84 0.82 4.46
C VAL A 122 21.48 1.87 5.39
N LYS A 123 22.40 2.69 4.86
CA LYS A 123 23.15 3.70 5.64
C LYS A 123 22.27 4.84 6.16
N LEU A 124 21.27 5.27 5.38
CA LEU A 124 20.29 6.26 5.85
C LEU A 124 19.52 5.79 7.07
N GLY A 125 19.27 4.48 7.20
CA GLY A 125 18.62 3.91 8.38
C GLY A 125 17.17 4.37 8.59
N LEU A 126 16.54 4.98 7.57
CA LEU A 126 15.16 5.46 7.61
C LEU A 126 14.17 4.30 7.44
N ALA A 127 12.86 4.57 7.59
CA ALA A 127 11.83 3.54 7.58
C ALA A 127 11.93 2.53 6.40
N PRO A 128 12.18 2.95 5.14
CA PRO A 128 12.32 2.01 4.03
C PRO A 128 13.55 1.09 4.12
N SER A 129 14.57 1.46 4.89
CA SER A 129 15.77 0.62 5.07
C SER A 129 15.47 -0.73 5.71
N THR A 130 14.34 -0.84 6.41
CA THR A 130 13.85 -2.08 6.99
C THR A 130 13.73 -3.18 5.93
N ASP A 131 13.43 -2.84 4.68
CA ASP A 131 13.30 -3.79 3.57
C ASP A 131 14.59 -4.59 3.32
N LEU A 132 15.78 -3.98 3.49
CA LEU A 132 17.06 -4.70 3.43
C LEU A 132 17.56 -5.15 4.81
N ARG A 133 17.36 -4.34 5.84
CA ARG A 133 17.89 -4.63 7.18
C ARG A 133 17.30 -5.89 7.81
N GLN A 134 16.05 -6.24 7.48
CA GLN A 134 15.43 -7.49 7.93
C GLN A 134 16.18 -8.75 7.47
N TRP A 135 16.98 -8.64 6.39
CA TRP A 135 17.80 -9.73 5.85
C TRP A 135 19.24 -9.71 6.37
N GLY A 136 19.52 -8.94 7.43
CA GLY A 136 20.82 -8.88 8.08
C GLY A 136 21.78 -7.82 7.54
N PHE A 137 21.35 -6.94 6.61
CA PHE A 137 22.18 -5.83 6.18
C PHE A 137 22.22 -4.74 7.24
N THR A 138 23.41 -4.24 7.55
CA THR A 138 23.67 -3.15 8.50
C THR A 138 24.59 -2.10 7.86
N ALA A 139 24.68 -0.92 8.47
CA ALA A 139 25.59 0.12 7.99
C ALA A 139 27.07 -0.34 7.99
N GLU A 140 27.43 -1.24 8.92
CA GLU A 140 28.80 -1.75 9.10
C GLU A 140 29.15 -2.84 8.07
N ASN A 141 28.17 -3.67 7.65
CA ASN A 141 28.44 -4.81 6.77
C ASN A 141 28.09 -4.57 5.30
N VAL A 142 27.24 -3.57 4.99
CA VAL A 142 26.68 -3.39 3.65
C VAL A 142 27.73 -3.14 2.58
N GLU A 143 28.87 -2.51 2.92
CA GLU A 143 29.97 -2.28 1.95
C GLU A 143 30.65 -3.59 1.53
N LYS A 144 30.73 -4.55 2.44
CA LYS A 144 31.27 -5.87 2.13
C LYS A 144 30.26 -6.74 1.37
N LEU A 145 28.98 -6.63 1.72
CA LEU A 145 27.93 -7.55 1.27
C LEU A 145 27.30 -7.15 -0.07
N ILE A 146 27.34 -5.86 -0.44
CA ILE A 146 26.80 -5.36 -1.72
C ILE A 146 27.93 -4.72 -2.51
N ARG A 147 28.33 -5.33 -3.63
CA ARG A 147 29.53 -4.91 -4.39
C ARG A 147 29.29 -4.93 -5.90
N ALA A 148 29.71 -3.89 -6.58
CA ALA A 148 29.93 -3.91 -8.02
C ALA A 148 31.32 -4.51 -8.30
N THR A 149 31.38 -5.63 -9.00
CA THR A 149 32.67 -6.28 -9.35
C THR A 149 33.26 -5.76 -10.64
N ASP A 150 32.41 -5.24 -11.52
CA ASP A 150 32.77 -4.52 -12.75
C ASP A 150 31.64 -3.50 -13.08
N SER A 151 31.68 -2.88 -14.27
CA SER A 151 30.67 -1.88 -14.67
C SER A 151 29.27 -2.45 -14.88
N SER A 152 29.11 -3.78 -14.99
CA SER A 152 27.87 -4.46 -15.35
C SER A 152 27.46 -5.58 -14.39
N THR A 153 28.22 -5.82 -13.34
CA THR A 153 27.95 -6.95 -12.42
C THR A 153 27.87 -6.47 -10.98
N VAL A 154 26.76 -6.80 -10.30
CA VAL A 154 26.57 -6.56 -8.86
C VAL A 154 26.41 -7.87 -8.13
N VAL A 155 27.12 -8.01 -7.02
CA VAL A 155 26.99 -9.12 -6.08
C VAL A 155 26.31 -8.61 -4.81
N VAL A 156 25.23 -9.28 -4.40
CA VAL A 156 24.54 -9.10 -3.13
C VAL A 156 24.68 -10.40 -2.34
N GLU A 157 25.36 -10.32 -1.20
CA GLU A 157 25.60 -11.46 -0.33
C GLU A 157 24.81 -11.29 0.98
N THR A 158 23.97 -12.24 1.32
CA THR A 158 23.20 -12.22 2.57
C THR A 158 24.00 -12.90 3.70
N PRO A 159 23.96 -12.40 4.95
CA PRO A 159 24.65 -13.03 6.07
C PRO A 159 24.18 -14.46 6.35
N GLU A 160 22.91 -14.73 6.07
CA GLU A 160 22.26 -16.01 6.29
C GLU A 160 21.57 -16.48 4.99
N VAL A 161 21.23 -17.77 4.94
CA VAL A 161 20.44 -18.33 3.82
C VAL A 161 18.99 -17.92 4.00
N TRP A 162 18.43 -17.28 2.99
CA TRP A 162 17.01 -16.92 2.92
C TRP A 162 16.38 -17.57 1.68
N ASN A 163 15.07 -17.76 1.70
CA ASN A 163 14.38 -18.10 0.46
C ASN A 163 14.67 -17.02 -0.60
N ALA A 164 15.14 -17.43 -1.76
CA ALA A 164 15.61 -16.51 -2.81
C ALA A 164 14.53 -15.48 -3.23
N ASN A 165 13.25 -15.89 -3.26
CA ASN A 165 12.16 -14.98 -3.63
C ASN A 165 12.02 -13.81 -2.64
N LEU A 166 12.31 -13.99 -1.35
CA LEU A 166 12.27 -12.88 -0.37
C LEU A 166 13.25 -11.77 -0.75
N ILE A 167 14.45 -12.15 -1.16
CA ILE A 167 15.47 -11.19 -1.60
C ILE A 167 15.08 -10.56 -2.95
N LEU A 168 14.62 -11.36 -3.91
CA LEU A 168 14.20 -10.85 -5.23
C LEU A 168 12.99 -9.90 -5.11
N PHE A 169 11.98 -10.23 -4.33
CA PHE A 169 10.84 -9.34 -4.08
C PHE A 169 11.27 -8.04 -3.41
N THR A 170 12.21 -8.11 -2.47
CA THR A 170 12.77 -6.92 -1.83
C THR A 170 13.47 -6.03 -2.86
N LEU A 171 14.28 -6.60 -3.76
CA LEU A 171 14.97 -5.86 -4.83
C LEU A 171 14.02 -5.38 -5.95
N GLY A 172 12.76 -5.77 -5.92
CA GLY A 172 11.67 -5.25 -6.73
C GLY A 172 10.81 -4.18 -6.03
N SER A 173 11.01 -3.92 -4.74
CA SER A 173 10.29 -2.89 -3.98
C SER A 173 10.69 -1.47 -4.41
N PHE A 174 9.79 -0.50 -4.27
CA PHE A 174 10.10 0.90 -4.57
C PHE A 174 11.24 1.47 -3.71
N SER A 175 11.41 0.96 -2.48
CA SER A 175 12.48 1.36 -1.58
C SER A 175 13.88 1.00 -2.08
N THR A 176 14.00 0.01 -2.97
CA THR A 176 15.27 -0.41 -3.58
C THR A 176 15.47 0.19 -4.98
N SER A 177 14.83 1.31 -5.27
CA SER A 177 15.01 2.07 -6.50
C SER A 177 16.47 2.50 -6.69
N ILE A 178 16.92 2.50 -7.94
CA ILE A 178 18.29 2.85 -8.30
C ILE A 178 18.36 4.32 -8.69
N LEU A 179 19.31 5.04 -8.11
CA LEU A 179 19.54 6.48 -8.25
C LEU A 179 20.86 6.77 -8.96
N ASP A 180 20.93 7.89 -9.66
CA ASP A 180 22.15 8.41 -10.28
C ASP A 180 23.14 8.87 -9.20
N SER A 181 24.07 8.01 -8.86
CA SER A 181 25.05 8.24 -7.79
C SER A 181 25.99 9.41 -8.11
N LYS A 182 26.38 9.56 -9.38
CA LYS A 182 27.26 10.63 -9.84
C LYS A 182 26.56 11.98 -9.76
N PHE A 183 25.33 12.07 -10.26
CA PHE A 183 24.55 13.30 -10.20
C PHE A 183 24.25 13.72 -8.76
N LEU A 184 23.90 12.77 -7.89
CA LEU A 184 23.62 13.04 -6.49
C LEU A 184 24.85 13.43 -5.68
N ALA A 185 26.05 12.99 -6.07
CA ALA A 185 27.29 13.46 -5.46
C ALA A 185 27.50 14.99 -5.67
N GLU A 186 27.00 15.54 -6.79
CA GLU A 186 27.02 17.01 -7.04
C GLU A 186 25.93 17.76 -6.24
N LYS A 187 24.92 17.05 -5.74
CA LYS A 187 23.81 17.59 -4.94
C LYS A 187 23.96 17.33 -3.45
N ASP A 188 25.00 16.62 -3.05
CA ASP A 188 25.27 16.31 -1.64
C ASP A 188 25.48 17.59 -0.83
N LYS A 189 24.76 17.72 0.26
CA LYS A 189 24.88 18.83 1.22
C LYS A 189 25.31 18.29 2.58
N GLY A 190 26.59 18.41 2.88
CA GLY A 190 27.11 18.02 4.19
C GLY A 190 27.04 16.53 4.50
N GLY A 191 27.10 15.67 3.49
CA GLY A 191 27.05 14.22 3.64
C GLY A 191 25.63 13.65 3.69
N ASP A 192 24.62 14.39 3.23
CA ASP A 192 23.22 13.94 3.20
C ASP A 192 22.90 12.94 2.06
N MET A 193 23.90 12.65 1.22
CA MET A 193 23.78 11.77 0.06
C MET A 193 22.67 12.19 -0.92
N GLY A 194 22.46 13.51 -1.12
CA GLY A 194 21.46 14.09 -2.00
C GLY A 194 20.03 14.06 -1.45
N ARG A 195 19.85 13.82 -0.16
CA ARG A 195 18.54 13.67 0.48
C ARG A 195 17.70 14.96 0.37
N GLU A 196 18.28 16.13 0.64
CA GLU A 196 17.56 17.41 0.54
C GLU A 196 17.08 17.65 -0.90
N TYR A 197 17.93 17.36 -1.89
CA TYR A 197 17.56 17.51 -3.30
C TYR A 197 16.36 16.64 -3.68
N LEU A 198 16.37 15.38 -3.27
CA LEU A 198 15.32 14.39 -3.60
C LEU A 198 13.97 14.63 -2.89
N GLN A 199 13.88 15.61 -1.97
CA GLN A 199 12.58 15.97 -1.41
C GLN A 199 11.61 16.48 -2.48
N THR A 200 12.11 17.19 -3.50
CA THR A 200 11.26 17.83 -4.53
C THR A 200 11.75 17.61 -5.96
N ALA A 201 12.75 16.76 -6.16
CA ALA A 201 13.36 16.45 -7.45
C ALA A 201 13.56 14.93 -7.59
N ASP A 202 13.98 14.48 -8.76
CA ASP A 202 14.34 13.09 -9.01
C ASP A 202 15.78 12.94 -9.52
N ALA A 203 16.32 11.73 -9.42
CA ALA A 203 17.58 11.27 -9.98
C ALA A 203 17.42 9.86 -10.52
N GLY A 204 16.31 9.59 -11.20
CA GLY A 204 15.90 8.27 -11.65
C GLY A 204 16.24 7.96 -13.09
N SER A 205 15.82 6.76 -13.52
CA SER A 205 15.95 6.21 -14.87
C SER A 205 14.62 5.64 -15.37
N GLY A 206 13.51 6.00 -14.70
CA GLY A 206 12.18 5.52 -15.04
C GLY A 206 11.61 6.10 -16.34
N PRO A 207 10.41 5.65 -16.76
CA PRO A 207 9.79 6.10 -18.00
C PRO A 207 9.38 7.57 -18.00
N TYR A 208 9.27 8.19 -16.83
CA TYR A 208 8.94 9.59 -16.67
C TYR A 208 9.98 10.31 -15.81
N SER A 209 10.29 11.56 -16.16
CA SER A 209 11.11 12.45 -15.35
C SER A 209 10.25 13.53 -14.70
N LEU A 210 10.58 13.91 -13.47
CA LEU A 210 9.86 14.96 -12.76
C LEU A 210 10.14 16.33 -13.40
N ARG A 211 9.10 16.98 -13.88
CA ARG A 211 9.19 18.36 -14.35
C ARG A 211 9.03 19.37 -13.21
N SER A 212 8.04 19.16 -12.34
CA SER A 212 7.77 20.01 -11.20
C SER A 212 6.84 19.34 -10.20
N TRP A 213 6.97 19.68 -8.94
CA TRP A 213 6.03 19.32 -7.88
C TRP A 213 5.78 20.53 -6.97
N ARG A 214 4.52 20.91 -6.86
CA ARG A 214 4.00 21.83 -5.86
C ARG A 214 3.12 21.06 -4.91
N ALA A 215 3.58 20.94 -3.66
CA ALA A 215 2.89 20.15 -2.63
C ALA A 215 1.43 20.62 -2.47
N ASN A 216 0.52 19.64 -2.37
CA ASN A 216 -0.92 19.88 -2.28
C ASN A 216 -1.54 20.71 -3.43
N GLU A 217 -0.90 20.73 -4.60
CA GLU A 217 -1.44 21.35 -5.79
C GLU A 217 -1.32 20.42 -7.01
N LEU A 218 -0.11 20.26 -7.52
CA LEU A 218 0.13 19.62 -8.81
C LEU A 218 1.55 19.02 -8.88
N LEU A 219 1.65 17.79 -9.34
CA LEU A 219 2.89 17.19 -9.81
C LEU A 219 2.78 16.98 -11.32
N ILE A 220 3.86 17.33 -12.04
CA ILE A 220 3.98 17.15 -13.49
C ILE A 220 5.19 16.27 -13.76
N ALA A 221 4.98 15.17 -14.50
CA ALA A 221 6.04 14.32 -15.02
C ALA A 221 5.97 14.27 -16.55
N ASP A 222 7.10 14.44 -17.22
CA ASP A 222 7.21 14.35 -18.68
C ASP A 222 7.80 12.99 -19.09
N ALA A 223 7.35 12.43 -20.20
CA ALA A 223 7.89 11.19 -20.74
C ALA A 223 9.39 11.31 -20.99
N PHE A 224 10.15 10.31 -20.55
CA PHE A 224 11.59 10.23 -20.79
C PHE A 224 11.84 9.56 -22.15
N LYS A 225 12.31 10.37 -23.11
CA LYS A 225 12.51 9.92 -24.51
C LYS A 225 13.54 8.82 -24.66
N ASP A 226 14.60 8.85 -23.82
CA ASP A 226 15.68 7.87 -23.84
C ASP A 226 15.39 6.67 -22.92
N TYR A 227 14.11 6.45 -22.55
CA TYR A 227 13.75 5.33 -21.71
C TYR A 227 14.08 4.01 -22.40
N TRP A 228 14.74 3.09 -21.70
CA TRP A 228 15.31 1.87 -22.28
C TRP A 228 14.28 0.88 -22.82
N GLN A 229 13.03 0.94 -22.38
CA GLN A 229 11.92 0.13 -22.95
C GLN A 229 11.15 0.87 -24.06
N GLY A 230 11.60 2.05 -24.45
CA GLY A 230 10.96 2.91 -25.44
C GLY A 230 10.17 4.06 -24.81
N GLU A 231 9.99 5.13 -25.59
CA GLU A 231 9.30 6.34 -25.11
C GLU A 231 7.83 6.04 -24.75
N PRO A 232 7.37 6.43 -23.55
CA PRO A 232 5.98 6.28 -23.14
C PRO A 232 5.00 6.98 -24.10
N LYS A 233 3.81 6.42 -24.27
CA LYS A 233 2.78 7.00 -25.17
C LYS A 233 2.15 8.27 -24.62
N MET A 234 2.01 8.36 -23.29
CA MET A 234 1.56 9.59 -22.64
C MET A 234 2.76 10.52 -22.52
N ARG A 235 2.76 11.62 -23.30
CA ARG A 235 3.83 12.64 -23.28
C ARG A 235 3.99 13.28 -21.90
N ARG A 236 2.90 13.35 -21.13
CA ARG A 236 2.86 13.99 -19.81
C ARG A 236 1.88 13.31 -18.88
N VAL A 237 2.24 13.22 -17.62
CA VAL A 237 1.35 12.83 -16.52
C VAL A 237 1.19 14.01 -15.57
N LEU A 238 -0.06 14.36 -15.27
CA LEU A 238 -0.43 15.37 -14.29
C LEU A 238 -1.08 14.66 -13.10
N VAL A 239 -0.51 14.85 -11.93
CA VAL A 239 -1.09 14.37 -10.67
C VAL A 239 -1.65 15.58 -9.94
N ARG A 240 -2.96 15.71 -9.87
CA ARG A 240 -3.68 16.84 -9.27
C ARG A 240 -4.10 16.52 -7.84
N HIS A 241 -3.87 17.45 -6.93
CA HIS A 241 -4.40 17.34 -5.57
C HIS A 241 -5.88 17.68 -5.54
N ILE A 242 -6.71 16.66 -5.33
CA ILE A 242 -8.16 16.82 -5.16
C ILE A 242 -8.55 15.95 -3.95
N PRO A 243 -8.60 16.52 -2.73
CA PRO A 243 -8.82 15.74 -1.51
C PRO A 243 -10.25 15.21 -1.37
N GLU A 244 -11.25 15.94 -1.90
CA GLU A 244 -12.65 15.62 -1.72
C GLU A 244 -13.13 14.58 -2.73
N SER A 245 -13.71 13.48 -2.24
CA SER A 245 -14.21 12.35 -3.06
C SER A 245 -15.23 12.81 -4.11
N SER A 246 -16.22 13.62 -3.71
CA SER A 246 -17.25 14.12 -4.63
C SER A 246 -16.68 15.02 -5.72
N ALA A 247 -15.66 15.84 -5.41
CA ALA A 247 -14.97 16.67 -6.40
C ALA A 247 -14.18 15.80 -7.40
N GLN A 248 -13.49 14.75 -6.95
CA GLN A 248 -12.84 13.79 -7.84
C GLN A 248 -13.86 13.11 -8.77
N ARG A 249 -15.00 12.66 -8.23
CA ARG A 249 -16.08 12.05 -9.01
C ARG A 249 -16.57 12.98 -10.10
N LEU A 250 -16.96 14.21 -9.75
CA LEU A 250 -17.48 15.18 -10.74
C LEU A 250 -16.47 15.52 -11.84
N GLN A 251 -15.17 15.66 -11.50
CA GLN A 251 -14.14 15.92 -12.50
C GLN A 251 -13.87 14.70 -13.41
N LEU A 252 -14.01 13.49 -12.88
CA LEU A 252 -13.89 12.27 -13.68
C LEU A 252 -15.09 12.12 -14.64
N GLU A 253 -16.33 12.36 -14.18
CA GLU A 253 -17.54 12.39 -14.99
C GLU A 253 -17.48 13.49 -16.05
N GLY A 254 -16.94 14.67 -15.72
CA GLY A 254 -16.73 15.78 -16.63
C GLY A 254 -15.58 15.61 -17.63
N GLY A 255 -14.71 14.61 -17.43
CA GLY A 255 -13.54 14.37 -18.27
C GLY A 255 -12.33 15.26 -17.98
N ASP A 256 -12.32 16.02 -16.88
CA ASP A 256 -11.22 16.87 -16.42
C ASP A 256 -10.09 16.09 -15.77
N VAL A 257 -10.35 14.85 -15.36
CA VAL A 257 -9.37 13.85 -14.89
C VAL A 257 -9.67 12.50 -15.56
N ASP A 258 -8.66 11.65 -15.65
CA ASP A 258 -8.73 10.34 -16.28
C ASP A 258 -8.82 9.20 -15.25
N VAL A 259 -8.23 9.40 -14.08
CA VAL A 259 -8.20 8.43 -12.98
C VAL A 259 -8.46 9.16 -11.67
N ALA A 260 -9.35 8.62 -10.85
CA ALA A 260 -9.61 9.10 -9.49
C ALA A 260 -9.32 8.01 -8.47
N THR A 261 -8.72 8.39 -7.33
CA THR A 261 -8.27 7.47 -6.29
C THR A 261 -8.92 7.82 -4.95
N ARG A 262 -9.11 6.81 -4.07
CA ARG A 262 -9.65 7.01 -2.71
C ARG A 262 -11.04 7.67 -2.66
N LEU A 263 -11.90 7.34 -3.63
CA LEU A 263 -13.28 7.76 -3.62
C LEU A 263 -14.05 7.07 -2.47
N SER A 264 -15.08 7.72 -1.95
CA SER A 264 -16.02 7.07 -1.02
C SER A 264 -16.74 5.90 -1.69
N SER A 265 -17.20 4.91 -0.91
CA SER A 265 -17.99 3.80 -1.47
C SER A 265 -19.28 4.28 -2.13
N THR A 266 -19.85 5.39 -1.65
CA THR A 266 -21.03 6.03 -2.25
C THR A 266 -20.71 6.61 -3.63
N ASP A 267 -19.58 7.34 -3.77
CA ASP A 267 -19.18 7.90 -5.06
C ASP A 267 -18.79 6.82 -6.06
N LEU A 268 -18.10 5.75 -5.61
CA LEU A 268 -17.80 4.59 -6.46
C LEU A 268 -19.07 3.90 -6.95
N ALA A 269 -20.08 3.73 -6.08
CA ALA A 269 -21.36 3.15 -6.46
C ALA A 269 -22.12 4.02 -7.49
N ALA A 270 -22.05 5.35 -7.37
CA ALA A 270 -22.64 6.26 -8.33
C ALA A 270 -21.97 6.13 -9.71
N LEU A 271 -20.63 5.99 -9.75
CA LEU A 271 -19.86 5.84 -10.98
C LEU A 271 -20.10 4.49 -11.70
N GLU A 272 -20.39 3.41 -10.97
CA GLU A 272 -20.68 2.10 -11.57
C GLU A 272 -21.87 2.11 -12.53
N THR A 273 -22.82 3.03 -12.34
CA THR A 273 -24.08 3.04 -13.10
C THR A 273 -23.96 3.71 -14.47
N GLY A 274 -22.92 4.51 -14.73
CA GLY A 274 -22.79 5.35 -15.92
C GLY A 274 -22.16 4.68 -17.15
N GLY A 275 -21.49 3.54 -17.01
CA GLY A 275 -20.86 2.78 -18.12
C GLY A 275 -19.58 3.38 -18.74
N GLU A 276 -19.32 4.67 -18.54
CA GLU A 276 -18.13 5.37 -19.06
C GLU A 276 -16.90 5.31 -18.15
N ILE A 277 -17.09 4.83 -16.94
CA ILE A 277 -16.04 4.72 -15.92
C ILE A 277 -15.97 3.29 -15.43
N LYS A 278 -14.76 2.76 -15.34
CA LYS A 278 -14.49 1.43 -14.80
C LYS A 278 -13.96 1.53 -13.38
N ILE A 279 -14.58 0.81 -12.45
CA ILE A 279 -14.02 0.65 -11.10
C ILE A 279 -13.03 -0.51 -11.13
N GLN A 280 -11.76 -0.18 -11.02
CA GLN A 280 -10.69 -1.16 -10.93
C GLN A 280 -10.42 -1.47 -9.46
N LYS A 281 -10.59 -2.73 -9.07
CA LYS A 281 -10.29 -3.25 -7.72
C LYS A 281 -9.04 -4.09 -7.77
N THR A 282 -8.02 -3.70 -7.03
CA THR A 282 -6.73 -4.39 -6.96
C THR A 282 -6.51 -4.92 -5.55
N PRO A 283 -6.62 -6.23 -5.31
CA PRO A 283 -6.31 -6.81 -4.01
C PRO A 283 -4.84 -6.58 -3.66
N GLY A 284 -4.60 -6.06 -2.45
CA GLY A 284 -3.27 -5.97 -1.85
C GLY A 284 -3.02 -7.13 -0.89
N PHE A 285 -1.88 -7.10 -0.21
CA PHE A 285 -1.52 -8.14 0.76
C PHE A 285 -1.73 -7.71 2.22
N GLY A 286 -2.30 -6.54 2.44
CA GLY A 286 -2.61 -6.02 3.77
C GLY A 286 -4.04 -6.35 4.22
N TYR A 287 -4.34 -5.99 5.47
CA TYR A 287 -5.62 -6.24 6.13
C TYR A 287 -6.20 -5.01 6.76
N TYR A 288 -7.53 -5.06 6.94
CA TYR A 288 -8.22 -4.34 7.99
C TYR A 288 -8.34 -5.28 9.20
N TYR A 289 -7.96 -4.81 10.36
CA TYR A 289 -7.98 -5.61 11.59
C TYR A 289 -8.33 -4.78 12.82
N ILE A 290 -8.81 -5.50 13.84
CA ILE A 290 -9.06 -4.96 15.16
C ILE A 290 -8.01 -5.57 16.10
N ALA A 291 -7.23 -4.71 16.76
CA ALA A 291 -6.18 -5.10 17.70
C ALA A 291 -6.70 -5.01 19.13
N LEU A 292 -6.51 -6.06 19.91
CA LEU A 292 -6.91 -6.18 21.31
C LEU A 292 -5.63 -6.28 22.18
N ASN A 293 -5.39 -5.30 23.05
CA ASN A 293 -4.16 -5.26 23.82
C ASN A 293 -4.13 -6.35 24.91
N GLN A 294 -3.16 -7.23 24.88
CA GLN A 294 -3.02 -8.35 25.80
C GLN A 294 -2.48 -7.97 27.19
N LYS A 295 -2.06 -6.72 27.40
CA LYS A 295 -1.79 -6.20 28.74
C LYS A 295 -3.08 -5.99 29.55
N ASP A 296 -4.20 -5.87 28.87
CA ASP A 296 -5.51 -5.75 29.50
C ASP A 296 -6.02 -7.16 29.92
N PRO A 297 -6.32 -7.39 31.21
CA PRO A 297 -6.72 -8.71 31.71
C PRO A 297 -8.04 -9.22 31.10
N ILE A 298 -8.95 -8.33 30.65
CA ILE A 298 -10.20 -8.72 29.98
C ILE A 298 -9.88 -9.17 28.55
N LEU A 299 -9.14 -8.34 27.80
CA LEU A 299 -8.81 -8.57 26.40
C LEU A 299 -7.81 -9.72 26.19
N SER A 300 -7.03 -10.07 27.24
CA SER A 300 -6.14 -11.24 27.23
C SER A 300 -6.88 -12.57 27.31
N ASN A 301 -8.15 -12.57 27.72
CA ASN A 301 -8.97 -13.79 27.75
C ASN A 301 -9.32 -14.25 26.33
N GLN A 302 -9.00 -15.50 26.00
CA GLN A 302 -9.22 -16.09 24.67
C GLN A 302 -10.69 -16.04 24.23
N LYS A 303 -11.63 -16.32 25.15
CA LYS A 303 -13.07 -16.32 24.84
C LYS A 303 -13.58 -14.91 24.55
N VAL A 304 -13.01 -13.87 25.21
CA VAL A 304 -13.30 -12.47 24.89
C VAL A 304 -12.82 -12.14 23.48
N ARG A 305 -11.58 -12.53 23.11
CA ARG A 305 -11.08 -12.33 21.75
C ARG A 305 -11.93 -13.03 20.70
N GLU A 306 -12.40 -14.24 21.03
CA GLU A 306 -13.29 -14.98 20.13
C GLU A 306 -14.66 -14.30 20.01
N ALA A 307 -15.21 -13.76 21.10
CA ALA A 307 -16.45 -12.99 21.07
C ALA A 307 -16.37 -11.80 20.11
N PHE A 308 -15.24 -11.06 20.10
CA PHE A 308 -15.06 -9.96 19.16
C PHE A 308 -15.14 -10.40 17.69
N ARG A 309 -14.72 -11.62 17.33
CA ARG A 309 -14.85 -12.15 15.97
C ARG A 309 -16.30 -12.34 15.55
N TYR A 310 -17.18 -12.73 16.48
CA TYR A 310 -18.61 -12.87 16.24
C TYR A 310 -19.37 -11.52 16.28
N LEU A 311 -18.73 -10.42 16.65
CA LEU A 311 -19.33 -9.08 16.66
C LEU A 311 -19.03 -8.27 15.38
N VAL A 312 -18.15 -8.74 14.52
CA VAL A 312 -17.90 -8.12 13.22
C VAL A 312 -19.01 -8.50 12.24
N ASP A 313 -19.65 -7.52 11.63
CA ASP A 313 -20.65 -7.72 10.57
C ASP A 313 -19.97 -7.87 9.20
N TYR A 314 -19.41 -9.04 8.95
CA TYR A 314 -18.67 -9.31 7.71
C TYR A 314 -19.53 -9.15 6.46
N GLU A 315 -20.79 -9.62 6.47
CA GLU A 315 -21.67 -9.58 5.30
C GLU A 315 -22.23 -8.17 5.06
N GLY A 316 -22.72 -7.51 6.11
CA GLY A 316 -23.22 -6.14 6.02
C GLY A 316 -22.12 -5.17 5.56
N LEU A 317 -20.90 -5.30 6.10
CA LEU A 317 -19.76 -4.50 5.66
C LEU A 317 -19.33 -4.82 4.22
N SER A 318 -19.30 -6.11 3.81
CA SER A 318 -18.96 -6.52 2.44
C SER A 318 -19.90 -5.93 1.39
N SER A 319 -21.18 -5.80 1.72
CA SER A 319 -22.19 -5.25 0.81
C SER A 319 -22.25 -3.71 0.79
N THR A 320 -21.61 -3.06 1.74
CA THR A 320 -21.64 -1.60 1.91
C THR A 320 -20.24 -0.97 1.80
N VAL A 321 -19.66 -0.52 2.91
CA VAL A 321 -18.41 0.26 2.93
C VAL A 321 -17.20 -0.53 2.44
N MET A 322 -17.18 -1.86 2.63
CA MET A 322 -16.10 -2.73 2.17
C MET A 322 -16.30 -3.25 0.74
N LYS A 323 -17.42 -2.95 0.06
CA LYS A 323 -17.73 -3.43 -1.31
C LYS A 323 -16.58 -3.20 -2.30
N TYR A 324 -15.86 -2.09 -2.16
CA TYR A 324 -14.77 -1.71 -3.04
C TYR A 324 -13.38 -1.85 -2.38
N TYR A 325 -13.33 -1.83 -1.05
CA TYR A 325 -12.09 -1.71 -0.28
C TYR A 325 -11.67 -2.96 0.46
N GLY A 326 -12.51 -4.01 0.45
CA GLY A 326 -12.19 -5.23 1.17
C GLY A 326 -12.73 -6.50 0.53
N ILE A 327 -11.96 -7.56 0.68
CA ILE A 327 -12.41 -8.93 0.45
C ILE A 327 -12.47 -9.60 1.81
N LYS A 328 -13.62 -10.21 2.16
CA LYS A 328 -13.76 -10.91 3.44
C LYS A 328 -12.64 -11.93 3.62
N GLN A 329 -11.83 -11.76 4.68
CA GLN A 329 -10.67 -12.58 4.95
C GLN A 329 -10.44 -12.67 6.46
N GLN A 330 -10.57 -13.87 7.02
CA GLN A 330 -10.49 -14.12 8.46
C GLN A 330 -9.24 -14.91 8.85
N THR A 331 -8.47 -15.39 7.87
CA THR A 331 -7.19 -16.08 8.06
C THR A 331 -6.02 -15.13 7.78
N ILE A 332 -4.83 -15.49 8.28
CA ILE A 332 -3.69 -14.58 8.28
C ILE A 332 -3.02 -14.40 6.91
N ILE A 333 -3.04 -15.41 6.05
CA ILE A 333 -2.46 -15.32 4.71
C ILE A 333 -3.57 -15.04 3.71
N PRO A 334 -3.50 -13.93 2.93
CA PRO A 334 -4.55 -13.59 1.98
C PRO A 334 -4.56 -14.51 0.76
N PRO A 335 -5.71 -14.67 0.09
CA PRO A 335 -5.82 -15.34 -1.19
C PRO A 335 -4.78 -14.83 -2.22
N GLY A 336 -4.26 -15.75 -3.00
CA GLY A 336 -3.21 -15.46 -3.99
C GLY A 336 -1.78 -15.64 -3.49
N LEU A 337 -1.59 -15.89 -2.19
CA LEU A 337 -0.27 -16.24 -1.63
C LEU A 337 -0.21 -17.71 -1.22
N PRO A 338 1.00 -18.34 -1.25
CA PRO A 338 1.19 -19.70 -0.77
C PRO A 338 0.72 -19.87 0.70
N GLY A 339 0.01 -20.96 0.98
CA GLY A 339 -0.50 -21.26 2.32
C GLY A 339 -1.75 -20.49 2.73
N ALA A 340 -2.39 -19.77 1.80
CA ALA A 340 -3.70 -19.16 2.04
C ALA A 340 -4.76 -20.24 2.28
N LEU A 341 -5.61 -20.03 3.29
CA LEU A 341 -6.73 -20.91 3.60
C LEU A 341 -8.04 -20.28 3.11
N ASP A 342 -8.83 -21.02 2.37
CA ASP A 342 -10.21 -20.62 2.05
C ASP A 342 -11.14 -20.96 3.23
N LYS A 343 -10.96 -20.22 4.35
CA LYS A 343 -11.71 -20.39 5.59
C LYS A 343 -12.17 -19.04 6.14
N ASN A 344 -13.49 -18.87 6.25
CA ASN A 344 -14.10 -17.70 6.89
C ASN A 344 -15.13 -18.20 7.95
N PRO A 345 -14.67 -18.70 9.12
CA PRO A 345 -15.53 -19.42 10.06
C PRO A 345 -16.49 -18.53 10.87
N TYR A 346 -16.25 -17.22 10.90
CA TYR A 346 -17.02 -16.29 11.72
C TYR A 346 -18.07 -15.55 10.91
N LYS A 347 -19.20 -15.30 11.55
CA LYS A 347 -20.28 -14.42 11.08
C LYS A 347 -20.76 -13.58 12.26
N LEU A 348 -21.52 -12.52 11.99
CA LEU A 348 -22.17 -11.76 13.05
C LEU A 348 -23.13 -12.69 13.81
N ASP A 349 -22.85 -12.88 15.10
CA ASP A 349 -23.66 -13.68 16.00
C ASP A 349 -23.54 -13.12 17.44
N VAL A 350 -24.43 -12.18 17.75
CA VAL A 350 -24.43 -11.48 19.05
C VAL A 350 -24.71 -12.45 20.20
N ASP A 351 -25.56 -13.46 19.99
CA ASP A 351 -25.89 -14.41 21.05
C ASP A 351 -24.72 -15.35 21.36
N LYS A 352 -23.98 -15.78 20.33
CA LYS A 352 -22.73 -16.52 20.51
C LYS A 352 -21.68 -15.67 21.23
N ALA A 353 -21.56 -14.39 20.90
CA ALA A 353 -20.66 -13.47 21.59
C ALA A 353 -21.04 -13.34 23.09
N LYS A 354 -22.32 -13.18 23.43
CA LYS A 354 -22.81 -13.16 24.83
C LYS A 354 -22.51 -14.45 25.58
N GLN A 355 -22.71 -15.61 24.94
CA GLN A 355 -22.33 -16.89 25.51
C GLN A 355 -20.86 -16.92 25.88
N LEU A 356 -19.97 -16.55 24.94
CA LEU A 356 -18.52 -16.55 25.16
C LEU A 356 -18.10 -15.55 26.26
N LEU A 357 -18.73 -14.38 26.32
CA LEU A 357 -18.50 -13.39 27.38
C LEU A 357 -18.93 -13.92 28.75
N THR A 358 -20.09 -14.61 28.83
CA THR A 358 -20.54 -15.25 30.07
C THR A 358 -19.55 -16.32 30.54
N GLU A 359 -19.12 -17.19 29.64
CA GLU A 359 -18.11 -18.23 29.90
C GLU A 359 -16.74 -17.62 30.28
N ALA A 360 -16.43 -16.39 29.83
CA ALA A 360 -15.23 -15.65 30.21
C ALA A 360 -15.34 -14.94 31.56
N GLY A 361 -16.52 -14.96 32.22
CA GLY A 361 -16.78 -14.29 33.49
C GLY A 361 -17.32 -12.87 33.36
N TYR A 362 -17.78 -12.47 32.17
CA TYR A 362 -18.30 -11.12 31.90
C TYR A 362 -19.74 -11.13 31.38
N PRO A 363 -20.73 -11.72 32.10
CA PRO A 363 -22.11 -11.88 31.64
C PRO A 363 -22.82 -10.54 31.41
N ASN A 364 -22.37 -9.47 32.09
CA ASN A 364 -22.92 -8.11 31.98
C ASN A 364 -22.09 -7.22 31.04
N GLY A 365 -21.10 -7.78 30.34
CA GLY A 365 -20.17 -7.06 29.49
C GLY A 365 -19.16 -6.22 30.28
N PHE A 366 -18.58 -5.21 29.61
CA PHE A 366 -17.56 -4.30 30.16
C PHE A 366 -17.47 -3.04 29.31
N SER A 367 -16.66 -2.05 29.75
CA SER A 367 -16.37 -0.84 28.98
C SER A 367 -14.91 -0.79 28.57
N LYS A 368 -14.61 -0.31 27.34
CA LYS A 368 -13.26 -0.14 26.79
C LYS A 368 -13.16 1.09 25.89
N VAL A 369 -11.99 1.70 25.87
CA VAL A 369 -11.63 2.74 24.89
C VAL A 369 -11.25 2.07 23.57
N TYR A 370 -11.84 2.58 22.51
CA TYR A 370 -11.64 2.07 21.15
C TYR A 370 -11.14 3.16 20.22
N TYR A 371 -9.91 3.06 19.76
CA TYR A 371 -9.30 4.03 18.86
C TYR A 371 -9.45 3.59 17.40
N ALA A 372 -9.82 4.53 16.53
CA ALA A 372 -9.85 4.32 15.09
C ALA A 372 -9.43 5.58 14.34
N THR A 373 -8.74 5.43 13.22
CA THR A 373 -8.46 6.55 12.32
C THR A 373 -9.75 6.99 11.64
N PRO A 374 -10.09 8.30 11.63
CA PRO A 374 -11.36 8.81 11.09
C PRO A 374 -11.30 8.93 9.55
N VAL A 375 -11.01 7.82 8.88
CA VAL A 375 -10.98 7.71 7.41
C VAL A 375 -11.77 6.49 6.96
N THR A 376 -12.42 6.60 5.81
CA THR A 376 -13.14 5.49 5.16
C THR A 376 -12.14 4.46 4.62
N PRO A 377 -12.42 3.15 4.76
CA PRO A 377 -13.57 2.51 5.43
C PRO A 377 -13.32 2.17 6.91
N GLU A 378 -12.15 2.51 7.49
CA GLU A 378 -11.73 2.07 8.82
C GLU A 378 -12.70 2.54 9.92
N TYR A 379 -13.17 3.79 9.80
CA TYR A 379 -14.03 4.37 10.84
C TYR A 379 -15.42 3.76 10.83
N GLU A 380 -15.99 3.49 9.67
CA GLU A 380 -17.29 2.83 9.53
C GLU A 380 -17.25 1.38 10.02
N VAL A 381 -16.15 0.68 9.79
CA VAL A 381 -15.93 -0.67 10.37
C VAL A 381 -15.91 -0.58 11.91
N ALA A 382 -15.25 0.43 12.46
CA ALA A 382 -15.21 0.65 13.91
C ALA A 382 -16.59 0.98 14.49
N GLN A 383 -17.38 1.83 13.83
CA GLN A 383 -18.74 2.16 14.22
C GLN A 383 -19.68 0.94 14.18
N SER A 384 -19.54 0.10 13.14
CA SER A 384 -20.29 -1.15 13.03
C SER A 384 -19.99 -2.10 14.19
N LEU A 385 -18.70 -2.27 14.54
CA LEU A 385 -18.30 -3.06 15.69
C LEU A 385 -18.83 -2.49 16.99
N GLN A 386 -18.73 -1.17 17.20
CA GLN A 386 -19.26 -0.48 18.39
C GLN A 386 -20.76 -0.78 18.58
N ALA A 387 -21.55 -0.66 17.51
CA ALA A 387 -22.99 -0.90 17.55
C ALA A 387 -23.33 -2.38 17.88
N ASN A 388 -22.57 -3.35 17.35
CA ASN A 388 -22.80 -4.76 17.63
C ASN A 388 -22.27 -5.15 19.02
N ALA A 389 -21.16 -4.59 19.46
CA ALA A 389 -20.62 -4.78 20.82
C ALA A 389 -21.60 -4.32 21.89
N ALA A 390 -22.28 -3.19 21.68
CA ALA A 390 -23.33 -2.69 22.59
C ALA A 390 -24.48 -3.68 22.79
N LYS A 391 -24.89 -4.40 21.73
CA LYS A 391 -25.91 -5.46 21.80
C LYS A 391 -25.46 -6.64 22.68
N ALA A 392 -24.16 -6.86 22.79
CA ALA A 392 -23.55 -7.91 23.64
C ALA A 392 -23.18 -7.40 25.06
N GLY A 393 -23.53 -6.16 25.41
CA GLY A 393 -23.22 -5.57 26.71
C GLY A 393 -21.84 -4.89 26.79
N ILE A 394 -21.07 -4.85 25.69
CA ILE A 394 -19.76 -4.21 25.67
C ILE A 394 -19.96 -2.74 25.26
N LYS A 395 -19.57 -1.81 26.14
CA LYS A 395 -19.57 -0.37 25.84
C LYS A 395 -18.20 0.05 25.29
N LEU A 396 -18.13 0.36 24.00
CA LEU A 396 -16.93 0.88 23.35
C LEU A 396 -17.01 2.40 23.25
N ASP A 397 -16.08 3.10 23.90
CA ASP A 397 -15.87 4.54 23.75
C ASP A 397 -15.01 4.78 22.52
N LEU A 398 -15.66 4.99 21.34
CA LEU A 398 -15.00 5.15 20.06
C LEU A 398 -14.38 6.54 19.91
N GLN A 399 -13.06 6.58 19.84
CA GLN A 399 -12.25 7.79 19.72
C GLN A 399 -11.61 7.88 18.33
N GLY A 400 -12.08 8.84 17.51
CA GLY A 400 -11.48 9.16 16.21
C GLY A 400 -10.26 10.07 16.38
N GLY A 401 -9.23 9.88 15.56
CA GLY A 401 -8.04 10.72 15.57
C GLY A 401 -6.79 9.99 15.10
N ASP A 402 -5.66 10.71 15.02
CA ASP A 402 -4.35 10.08 14.78
C ASP A 402 -3.79 9.56 16.11
N HIS A 403 -4.10 8.31 16.40
CA HIS A 403 -3.66 7.61 17.60
C HIS A 403 -2.59 6.54 17.32
N ILE A 404 -1.96 6.56 16.14
CA ILE A 404 -0.98 5.53 15.73
C ILE A 404 0.21 5.45 16.71
N GLY A 405 0.58 6.55 17.34
CA GLY A 405 1.60 6.59 18.39
C GLY A 405 1.22 5.71 19.58
N LYS A 406 -0.03 5.81 20.07
CA LYS A 406 -0.54 4.96 21.15
C LYS A 406 -0.48 3.47 20.79
N PHE A 407 -0.88 3.13 19.55
CA PHE A 407 -0.81 1.75 19.08
C PHE A 407 0.63 1.22 19.03
N ARG A 408 1.57 2.03 18.52
CA ARG A 408 3.00 1.65 18.46
C ARG A 408 3.63 1.49 19.84
N ASN A 409 3.17 2.24 20.83
CA ASN A 409 3.71 2.23 22.19
C ASN A 409 2.96 1.30 23.15
N ARG A 410 1.98 0.51 22.69
CA ARG A 410 1.12 -0.36 23.53
C ARG A 410 0.23 0.42 24.51
N GLU A 411 -0.09 1.69 24.23
CA GLU A 411 -0.88 2.60 25.07
C GLU A 411 -2.33 2.66 24.61
N PHE A 412 -2.94 1.53 24.34
CA PHE A 412 -4.31 1.41 23.87
C PHE A 412 -4.98 0.20 24.51
N GLU A 413 -6.31 0.15 24.49
CA GLU A 413 -7.10 -1.03 24.83
C GLU A 413 -7.53 -1.77 23.53
N ILE A 414 -8.30 -1.09 22.67
CA ILE A 414 -8.73 -1.61 21.37
C ILE A 414 -8.32 -0.60 20.28
N PHE A 415 -7.87 -1.09 19.13
CA PHE A 415 -7.45 -0.24 18.02
C PHE A 415 -7.87 -0.85 16.66
N SER A 416 -8.57 -0.06 15.83
CA SER A 416 -8.76 -0.42 14.41
C SER A 416 -7.66 0.16 13.56
N ALA A 417 -7.07 -0.70 12.74
CA ALA A 417 -6.03 -0.31 11.82
C ALA A 417 -6.10 -1.12 10.51
N ARG A 418 -5.29 -0.67 9.57
CA ARG A 418 -4.95 -1.42 8.36
C ARG A 418 -3.47 -1.64 8.26
N SER A 419 -3.07 -2.72 7.64
CA SER A 419 -1.70 -2.94 7.20
C SER A 419 -1.57 -2.73 5.69
N GLY A 420 -0.35 -2.59 5.24
CA GLY A 420 -0.01 -2.50 3.83
C GLY A 420 1.30 -3.23 3.60
N GLU A 421 1.21 -4.52 3.30
CA GLU A 421 2.39 -5.33 3.01
C GLU A 421 2.89 -5.01 1.60
N ARG A 422 4.21 -4.91 1.45
CA ARG A 422 4.85 -4.49 0.19
C ARG A 422 5.41 -5.65 -0.61
N LEU A 423 5.66 -6.79 0.06
CA LEU A 423 6.21 -7.98 -0.58
C LEU A 423 5.10 -8.98 -0.86
N PRO A 424 5.05 -9.59 -2.04
CA PRO A 424 4.07 -10.62 -2.39
C PRO A 424 4.47 -11.98 -1.81
N ASP A 425 4.72 -12.03 -0.50
CA ASP A 425 5.15 -13.22 0.20
C ASP A 425 4.52 -13.30 1.59
N PRO A 426 4.03 -14.48 2.02
CA PRO A 426 3.44 -14.67 3.33
C PRO A 426 4.37 -14.27 4.49
N HIS A 427 5.68 -14.41 4.32
CA HIS A 427 6.65 -14.08 5.38
C HIS A 427 6.56 -12.61 5.80
N ALA A 428 6.34 -11.68 4.88
CA ALA A 428 6.21 -10.25 5.20
C ALA A 428 5.07 -9.97 6.18
N ILE A 429 3.98 -10.74 6.07
CA ILE A 429 2.83 -10.67 6.97
C ILE A 429 3.18 -11.37 8.29
N LEU A 430 3.61 -12.62 8.19
CA LEU A 430 3.81 -13.49 9.35
C LEU A 430 4.89 -12.97 10.29
N GLN A 431 5.95 -12.36 9.76
CA GLN A 431 6.98 -11.71 10.56
C GLN A 431 6.38 -10.64 11.48
N SER A 432 5.44 -9.84 10.99
CA SER A 432 4.83 -8.77 11.79
C SER A 432 3.74 -9.28 12.75
N TYR A 433 2.97 -10.28 12.32
CA TYR A 433 1.75 -10.70 13.02
C TYR A 433 1.92 -11.96 13.86
N ALA A 434 2.89 -12.80 13.51
CA ALA A 434 3.06 -14.15 14.08
C ALA A 434 4.47 -14.38 14.68
N THR A 435 5.28 -13.32 14.86
CA THR A 435 6.54 -13.40 15.60
C THR A 435 6.62 -12.30 16.68
N ASN A 436 7.12 -12.68 17.86
CA ASN A 436 7.37 -11.76 18.96
C ASN A 436 8.36 -12.43 19.94
N ALA A 437 9.64 -12.51 19.56
CA ALA A 437 10.67 -13.21 20.33
C ALA A 437 10.96 -12.55 21.69
N ASN A 438 10.74 -11.25 21.81
CA ASN A 438 10.88 -10.51 23.06
C ASN A 438 9.66 -9.62 23.29
N ASN A 439 8.76 -10.07 24.17
CA ASN A 439 7.51 -9.36 24.46
C ASN A 439 7.64 -8.29 25.56
N SER A 440 8.86 -7.99 26.04
CA SER A 440 9.06 -6.92 27.02
C SER A 440 8.85 -5.53 26.38
N ASP A 441 8.55 -4.52 27.21
CA ASP A 441 8.39 -3.14 26.73
C ASP A 441 9.72 -2.52 26.29
N GLU A 442 10.81 -2.94 26.93
CA GLU A 442 12.17 -2.49 26.64
C GLU A 442 12.64 -2.92 25.25
N ALA A 443 12.08 -4.00 24.71
CA ALA A 443 12.41 -4.49 23.38
C ALA A 443 12.06 -3.51 22.26
N LYS A 444 11.05 -2.64 22.47
CA LYS A 444 10.61 -1.59 21.55
C LYS A 444 10.43 -2.06 20.10
N LEU A 445 9.93 -3.28 19.91
CA LEU A 445 9.70 -3.88 18.59
C LEU A 445 8.49 -3.25 17.90
N THR A 446 8.47 -1.94 17.80
CA THR A 446 7.34 -1.11 17.31
C THR A 446 6.99 -1.39 15.85
N GLY A 447 7.78 -2.15 15.11
CA GLY A 447 7.49 -2.65 13.76
C GLY A 447 6.57 -3.87 13.74
N LEU A 448 6.50 -4.65 14.84
CA LEU A 448 5.77 -5.91 14.91
C LEU A 448 4.36 -5.71 15.50
N ASN A 449 3.33 -6.10 14.78
CA ASN A 449 1.94 -6.02 15.25
C ASN A 449 1.68 -6.98 16.43
N ALA A 450 2.31 -8.16 16.45
CA ALA A 450 2.25 -9.07 17.58
C ALA A 450 2.84 -8.42 18.85
N TRP A 451 3.95 -7.70 18.73
CA TRP A 451 4.54 -6.97 19.87
C TRP A 451 3.64 -5.81 20.31
N ARG A 452 3.09 -5.02 19.37
CA ARG A 452 2.19 -3.89 19.70
C ARG A 452 0.99 -4.33 20.53
N THR A 453 0.45 -5.51 20.24
CA THR A 453 -0.68 -6.09 20.99
C THR A 453 -0.25 -6.81 22.27
N ALA A 454 1.04 -6.78 22.61
CA ALA A 454 1.63 -7.52 23.74
C ALA A 454 1.33 -9.03 23.68
N TRP A 455 1.18 -9.59 22.48
CA TRP A 455 0.85 -11.01 22.31
C TRP A 455 2.10 -11.89 22.46
N ALA A 456 2.08 -12.78 23.45
CA ALA A 456 3.04 -13.86 23.54
C ALA A 456 2.69 -14.92 22.49
N VAL A 457 3.22 -14.75 21.28
CA VAL A 457 2.98 -15.68 20.17
C VAL A 457 3.45 -17.09 20.59
N PRO A 458 2.63 -18.15 20.40
CA PRO A 458 3.07 -19.51 20.68
C PRO A 458 4.39 -19.85 19.98
N LYS A 459 5.32 -20.44 20.72
CA LYS A 459 6.67 -20.74 20.20
C LYS A 459 6.64 -21.59 18.94
N GLU A 460 5.73 -22.55 18.86
CA GLU A 460 5.55 -23.42 17.69
C GLU A 460 5.25 -22.60 16.42
N ILE A 461 4.40 -21.57 16.53
CA ILE A 461 4.08 -20.68 15.40
C ILE A 461 5.34 -19.91 14.99
N GLN A 462 6.08 -19.33 15.95
CA GLN A 462 7.30 -18.57 15.66
C GLN A 462 8.37 -19.44 15.00
N ASP A 463 8.56 -20.67 15.49
CA ASP A 463 9.53 -21.64 14.93
C ASP A 463 9.15 -21.99 13.48
N MET A 464 7.88 -22.24 13.19
CA MET A 464 7.41 -22.49 11.81
C MET A 464 7.60 -21.26 10.89
N VAL A 465 7.34 -20.04 11.37
CA VAL A 465 7.57 -18.81 10.59
C VAL A 465 9.06 -18.66 10.26
N THR A 466 9.94 -18.91 11.21
CA THR A 466 11.39 -18.90 11.01
C THR A 466 11.80 -19.97 10.00
N ALA A 467 11.33 -21.20 10.16
CA ALA A 467 11.63 -22.30 9.24
C ALA A 467 11.19 -21.98 7.80
N ALA A 468 9.98 -21.41 7.62
CA ALA A 468 9.47 -21.05 6.30
C ALA A 468 10.27 -19.92 5.62
N ALA A 469 10.90 -19.03 6.37
CA ALA A 469 11.77 -17.98 5.81
C ALA A 469 13.04 -18.54 5.18
N HIS A 470 13.54 -19.66 5.71
CA HIS A 470 14.78 -20.31 5.30
C HIS A 470 14.54 -21.52 4.37
N GLU A 471 13.30 -22.00 4.24
CA GLU A 471 12.97 -23.13 3.37
C GLU A 471 13.11 -22.73 1.89
N THR A 472 13.92 -23.49 1.15
CA THR A 472 14.18 -23.25 -0.26
C THR A 472 13.28 -24.05 -1.20
N ASP A 473 12.71 -25.17 -0.73
CA ASP A 473 11.71 -25.94 -1.47
C ASP A 473 10.35 -25.25 -1.37
N GLN A 474 9.81 -24.80 -2.50
CA GLN A 474 8.58 -24.02 -2.55
C GLN A 474 7.35 -24.82 -2.07
N SER A 475 7.31 -26.15 -2.32
CA SER A 475 6.19 -26.98 -1.86
C SER A 475 6.18 -27.14 -0.34
N LYS A 476 7.34 -27.46 0.25
CA LYS A 476 7.51 -27.55 1.70
C LYS A 476 7.23 -26.21 2.39
N ARG A 477 7.66 -25.12 1.75
CA ARG A 477 7.42 -23.76 2.23
C ARG A 477 5.92 -23.43 2.25
N ALA A 478 5.18 -23.77 1.19
CA ALA A 478 3.74 -23.60 1.13
C ALA A 478 3.01 -24.41 2.20
N ASP A 479 3.45 -25.67 2.44
CA ASP A 479 2.91 -26.54 3.51
C ASP A 479 3.15 -25.94 4.91
N LEU A 480 4.32 -25.36 5.16
CA LEU A 480 4.61 -24.64 6.40
C LEU A 480 3.66 -23.47 6.58
N TYR A 481 3.47 -22.64 5.56
CA TYR A 481 2.54 -21.51 5.63
C TYR A 481 1.09 -21.93 5.88
N MET A 482 0.65 -23.04 5.31
CA MET A 482 -0.67 -23.59 5.56
C MET A 482 -0.83 -24.00 7.04
N LYS A 483 0.15 -24.72 7.60
CA LYS A 483 0.19 -25.10 9.01
C LYS A 483 0.21 -23.88 9.94
N ILE A 484 1.01 -22.87 9.60
CA ILE A 484 1.04 -21.59 10.34
C ILE A 484 -0.34 -20.93 10.34
N SER A 485 -1.01 -20.85 9.19
CA SER A 485 -2.33 -20.25 9.08
C SER A 485 -3.37 -20.98 9.95
N GLU A 486 -3.32 -22.31 10.00
CA GLU A 486 -4.21 -23.12 10.84
C GLU A 486 -3.93 -22.91 12.34
N ALA A 487 -2.66 -22.99 12.75
CA ALA A 487 -2.26 -22.78 14.13
C ALA A 487 -2.57 -21.35 14.61
N TYR A 488 -2.32 -20.36 13.76
CA TYR A 488 -2.64 -18.96 14.04
C TYR A 488 -4.14 -18.77 14.28
N LEU A 489 -4.99 -19.28 13.39
CA LEU A 489 -6.44 -19.18 13.54
C LEU A 489 -6.93 -19.88 14.83
N ALA A 490 -6.42 -21.07 15.13
CA ALA A 490 -6.77 -21.85 16.32
C ALA A 490 -6.36 -21.16 17.64
N SER A 491 -5.30 -20.34 17.62
CA SER A 491 -4.82 -19.62 18.81
C SER A 491 -5.70 -18.44 19.23
N SER A 492 -6.74 -18.10 18.45
CA SER A 492 -7.56 -16.88 18.64
C SER A 492 -6.71 -15.65 18.89
N PRO A 493 -5.86 -15.25 17.92
CA PRO A 493 -4.89 -14.17 18.12
C PRO A 493 -5.58 -12.83 18.44
N PRO A 494 -4.89 -11.88 19.09
CA PRO A 494 -5.47 -10.59 19.46
C PRO A 494 -5.68 -9.64 18.27
N LEU A 495 -5.21 -10.02 17.09
CA LEU A 495 -5.43 -9.30 15.84
C LEU A 495 -6.57 -10.00 15.10
N VAL A 496 -7.77 -9.41 15.23
CA VAL A 496 -8.97 -9.89 14.54
C VAL A 496 -8.91 -9.38 13.11
N THR A 497 -8.39 -10.20 12.19
CA THR A 497 -8.42 -9.92 10.74
C THR A 497 -9.86 -9.98 10.24
N SER A 498 -10.26 -9.04 9.41
CA SER A 498 -11.64 -8.94 8.95
C SER A 498 -11.76 -8.93 7.43
N PHE A 499 -10.92 -8.15 6.77
CA PHE A 499 -10.93 -8.01 5.31
C PHE A 499 -9.51 -7.88 4.78
N GLN A 500 -9.21 -8.57 3.67
CA GLN A 500 -8.06 -8.28 2.84
C GLN A 500 -8.26 -6.91 2.21
N ARG A 501 -7.24 -6.08 2.26
CA ARG A 501 -7.31 -4.74 1.69
C ARG A 501 -7.33 -4.77 0.16
N THR A 502 -8.21 -3.99 -0.42
CA THR A 502 -8.30 -3.77 -1.86
C THR A 502 -8.11 -2.28 -2.15
N ASP A 503 -7.33 -1.94 -3.14
CA ASP A 503 -7.26 -0.58 -3.68
C ASP A 503 -8.33 -0.43 -4.77
N ALA A 504 -9.15 0.62 -4.69
CA ALA A 504 -10.19 0.90 -5.66
C ALA A 504 -9.89 2.22 -6.37
N LYS A 505 -9.80 2.18 -7.69
CA LYS A 505 -9.60 3.35 -8.56
C LYS A 505 -10.71 3.41 -9.58
N ALA A 506 -11.23 4.62 -9.81
CA ALA A 506 -12.17 4.88 -10.89
C ALA A 506 -11.39 5.38 -12.11
N VAL A 507 -11.52 4.70 -13.24
CA VAL A 507 -10.72 4.92 -14.45
C VAL A 507 -11.65 5.18 -15.62
N SER A 508 -11.45 6.29 -16.35
CA SER A 508 -12.18 6.60 -17.57
C SER A 508 -12.07 5.47 -18.59
N SER A 509 -13.14 5.10 -19.25
CA SER A 509 -13.16 4.05 -20.28
C SER A 509 -12.25 4.37 -21.50
N ARG A 510 -11.88 5.64 -21.68
CA ARG A 510 -10.93 6.10 -22.69
C ARG A 510 -9.49 5.67 -22.37
N VAL A 511 -9.17 5.43 -21.10
CA VAL A 511 -7.83 5.03 -20.64
C VAL A 511 -7.69 3.51 -20.76
N LYS A 512 -6.64 3.07 -21.43
CA LYS A 512 -6.25 1.67 -21.59
C LYS A 512 -4.89 1.44 -20.95
N GLY A 513 -4.62 0.22 -20.49
CA GLY A 513 -3.30 -0.16 -19.96
C GLY A 513 -2.97 0.40 -18.58
N TYR A 514 -3.88 1.16 -17.93
CA TYR A 514 -3.72 1.54 -16.53
C TYR A 514 -4.11 0.35 -15.65
N LEU A 515 -3.12 -0.30 -15.04
CA LEU A 515 -3.33 -1.47 -14.20
C LEU A 515 -2.94 -1.15 -12.75
N GLY A 516 -3.87 -1.38 -11.82
CA GLY A 516 -3.56 -1.32 -10.39
C GLY A 516 -2.51 -2.36 -10.00
N HIS A 517 -1.68 -2.05 -9.01
CA HIS A 517 -0.60 -2.92 -8.57
C HIS A 517 -0.72 -3.25 -7.09
N SER A 518 -0.67 -4.54 -6.74
CA SER A 518 -0.88 -5.03 -5.37
C SER A 518 0.16 -4.51 -4.36
N THR A 519 1.34 -4.09 -4.82
CA THR A 519 2.40 -3.44 -4.01
C THR A 519 2.64 -1.98 -4.39
N TRP A 520 1.63 -1.31 -5.01
CA TRP A 520 1.59 0.13 -5.32
C TRP A 520 2.59 0.61 -6.38
N LEU A 521 3.07 -0.30 -7.20
CA LEU A 521 4.00 -0.01 -8.30
C LEU A 521 3.25 0.20 -9.64
N THR A 522 2.08 0.84 -9.60
CA THR A 522 1.29 1.14 -10.81
C THR A 522 2.14 1.89 -11.82
N ARG A 523 2.17 1.37 -13.05
CA ARG A 523 2.98 1.92 -14.14
C ARG A 523 2.13 2.80 -15.05
N TRP A 524 2.70 3.92 -15.54
CA TRP A 524 2.06 4.85 -16.45
C TRP A 524 2.53 4.69 -17.90
N ASP A 525 3.68 4.04 -18.12
CA ASP A 525 4.28 3.82 -19.44
C ASP A 525 3.49 2.83 -20.30
N THR A 526 2.67 1.98 -19.68
CA THR A 526 1.74 1.07 -20.38
C THR A 526 0.45 1.74 -20.82
N VAL A 527 0.21 2.99 -20.39
CA VAL A 527 -1.06 3.68 -20.61
C VAL A 527 -1.15 4.25 -22.02
N THR A 528 -2.34 4.07 -22.62
CA THR A 528 -2.76 4.73 -23.85
C THR A 528 -4.15 5.34 -23.67
N LYS A 529 -4.54 6.25 -24.58
CA LYS A 529 -5.82 6.95 -24.49
C LYS A 529 -6.45 7.12 -25.86
N ASP A 530 -7.75 6.76 -25.95
CA ASP A 530 -8.57 6.86 -27.18
C ASP A 530 -8.99 8.29 -27.50
#